data_0459d50dadcedfececb3814c8237186c
#
_entry.id   0459d50dadcedfececb3814c8237186c
#
_cell.length_a   1.000
_cell.length_b   1.000
_cell.length_c   1.000
_cell.angle_alpha   90.00
_cell.angle_beta   90.00
_cell.angle_gamma   90.00
#
_symmetry.space_group_name_H-M   'P 1'
#
loop_
_entity.id
_entity.type
_entity.pdbx_description
1 polymer ?
#
loop_
_entity_poly.entity_id
_entity_poly.type
_entity_poly.pdbx_seq_one_letter_code
_entity_poly.pdbx_strand_id
1 'polypeptide(L)'
;VANASLVTGAAVVLVLTTACGQDRGAVGGSQNVGATARPGEIGDAGADQGLGTGAGDARSASPAAVAGKLSVTADDELGALVTDGAGRTLYRFDTDTAKPPEATCKAECATAWPPVPAADALAGEGVDEDLLGEVIRADGTKQLTVGGWPAYRCTRDSAAGDVNGQGVNGRWFALAADGTEAGTDRPGLATREDPRPGEIVVTATA
;
A
#
# COMPACT_ATOMS: atom_id res chain seq x y z
N VAL A 1 19.24 -2.09 -54.32
CA VAL A 1 18.54 -3.38 -54.41
C VAL A 1 17.65 -3.51 -53.18
N ALA A 2 16.35 -3.38 -53.44
CA ALA A 2 15.30 -3.46 -52.42
C ALA A 2 14.90 -4.92 -52.20
N ASN A 3 14.73 -5.34 -50.95
CA ASN A 3 14.01 -6.55 -50.64
C ASN A 3 12.92 -6.23 -49.59
N ALA A 4 11.69 -6.20 -50.06
CA ALA A 4 10.49 -6.17 -49.26
C ALA A 4 10.10 -7.63 -48.95
N SER A 5 9.99 -7.99 -47.67
CA SER A 5 9.35 -9.25 -47.25
C SER A 5 8.07 -8.91 -46.51
N LEU A 6 6.95 -9.19 -47.16
CA LEU A 6 5.61 -9.23 -46.57
C LEU A 6 5.45 -10.53 -45.81
N VAL A 7 5.15 -10.43 -44.52
CA VAL A 7 4.67 -11.57 -43.71
C VAL A 7 3.23 -11.29 -43.32
N THR A 8 2.35 -12.07 -43.90
CA THR A 8 0.92 -12.16 -43.61
C THR A 8 0.72 -13.07 -42.43
N GLY A 9 0.28 -12.57 -41.30
CA GLY A 9 -0.04 -13.34 -40.11
C GLY A 9 -1.53 -13.35 -39.83
N ALA A 10 -2.12 -14.53 -39.83
CA ALA A 10 -3.54 -14.81 -39.66
C ALA A 10 -4.04 -14.49 -38.25
N ALA A 11 -5.15 -13.79 -38.14
CA ALA A 11 -5.89 -13.58 -36.91
C ALA A 11 -6.71 -14.84 -36.59
N VAL A 12 -6.48 -15.41 -35.40
CA VAL A 12 -7.34 -16.44 -34.82
C VAL A 12 -8.26 -15.74 -33.80
N VAL A 13 -9.54 -15.66 -34.18
CA VAL A 13 -10.61 -15.22 -33.27
C VAL A 13 -11.09 -16.41 -32.46
N LEU A 14 -10.84 -16.42 -31.17
CA LEU A 14 -11.43 -17.39 -30.23
C LEU A 14 -12.69 -16.77 -29.63
N VAL A 15 -13.84 -17.27 -30.01
CA VAL A 15 -15.14 -16.97 -29.41
C VAL A 15 -15.36 -17.96 -28.27
N LEU A 16 -15.38 -17.47 -27.04
CA LEU A 16 -15.81 -18.25 -25.87
C LEU A 16 -17.23 -17.83 -25.50
N THR A 17 -18.11 -18.77 -25.63
CA THR A 17 -19.54 -18.68 -25.29
C THR A 17 -19.75 -18.72 -23.79
N THR A 18 -20.52 -17.76 -23.30
CA THR A 18 -21.10 -17.71 -21.95
C THR A 18 -22.08 -18.84 -21.73
N ALA A 19 -21.92 -19.56 -20.62
CA ALA A 19 -22.98 -20.42 -20.05
C ALA A 19 -23.47 -19.80 -18.75
N CYS A 20 -24.68 -19.26 -18.75
CA CYS A 20 -25.46 -18.93 -17.57
C CYS A 20 -25.96 -20.21 -16.93
N GLY A 21 -25.59 -20.47 -15.68
CA GLY A 21 -26.24 -21.43 -14.80
C GLY A 21 -27.00 -20.70 -13.69
N GLN A 22 -28.33 -20.66 -13.82
CA GLN A 22 -29.23 -20.28 -12.72
C GLN A 22 -29.63 -21.55 -12.00
N ASP A 23 -29.31 -21.66 -10.72
CA ASP A 23 -29.95 -22.62 -9.85
C ASP A 23 -30.80 -21.90 -8.79
N ARG A 24 -32.10 -22.12 -8.92
CA ARG A 24 -33.12 -21.81 -7.93
C ARG A 24 -33.30 -23.02 -7.03
N GLY A 25 -33.17 -22.83 -5.73
CA GLY A 25 -33.63 -23.76 -4.69
C GLY A 25 -33.89 -22.94 -3.45
N ALA A 26 -35.00 -22.60 -3.16
CA ALA A 26 -36.26 -23.03 -2.59
C ALA A 26 -36.12 -23.51 -1.13
N VAL A 27 -36.74 -22.68 -0.26
CA VAL A 27 -37.52 -22.91 0.96
C VAL A 27 -36.99 -23.82 2.08
N GLY A 28 -36.96 -23.24 3.28
CA GLY A 28 -36.91 -23.94 4.56
C GLY A 28 -37.20 -22.97 5.70
N GLY A 29 -38.47 -22.68 5.92
CA GLY A 29 -38.94 -21.91 7.07
C GLY A 29 -38.79 -22.75 8.34
N SER A 30 -38.47 -22.07 9.43
CA SER A 30 -38.75 -22.54 10.77
C SER A 30 -39.21 -21.37 11.60
N GLN A 31 -40.54 -21.32 11.78
CA GLN A 31 -41.20 -20.53 12.77
C GLN A 31 -40.96 -21.18 14.13
N ASN A 32 -40.52 -20.42 15.11
CA ASN A 32 -40.68 -20.81 16.49
C ASN A 32 -41.48 -19.74 17.21
N VAL A 33 -42.74 -20.06 17.41
CA VAL A 33 -43.72 -19.32 18.20
C VAL A 33 -43.74 -19.88 19.62
N GLY A 34 -43.85 -19.04 20.58
CA GLY A 34 -44.42 -19.35 21.92
C GLY A 34 -43.37 -19.27 23.03
N ALA A 35 -43.58 -18.44 23.96
CA ALA A 35 -44.50 -18.54 25.02
C ALA A 35 -44.42 -17.32 25.95
N THR A 36 -45.53 -16.65 26.11
CA THR A 36 -46.22 -16.29 27.34
C THR A 36 -45.41 -15.68 28.50
N ALA A 37 -45.77 -14.45 28.75
CA ALA A 37 -45.51 -13.67 29.92
C ALA A 37 -46.12 -14.27 31.20
N ARG A 38 -45.46 -14.02 32.34
CA ARG A 38 -46.12 -13.87 33.63
C ARG A 38 -45.42 -12.79 34.46
N PRO A 39 -46.18 -11.92 35.15
CA PRO A 39 -45.66 -10.81 35.92
C PRO A 39 -45.55 -11.17 37.42
N GLY A 40 -44.64 -10.47 38.10
CA GLY A 40 -44.47 -10.43 39.54
C GLY A 40 -43.00 -10.59 39.88
N GLU A 41 -42.35 -9.68 40.49
CA GLU A 41 -42.49 -9.09 41.80
C GLU A 41 -41.54 -7.91 41.97
N ILE A 42 -41.93 -6.97 42.77
CA ILE A 42 -41.27 -5.72 43.12
C ILE A 42 -40.18 -6.01 44.18
N GLY A 43 -39.00 -5.44 44.01
CA GLY A 43 -37.93 -5.49 45.00
C GLY A 43 -36.88 -4.40 44.70
N ASP A 44 -37.13 -3.30 45.22
CA ASP A 44 -36.41 -2.26 45.94
C ASP A 44 -34.88 -2.12 45.78
N ALA A 45 -34.53 -0.84 45.49
CA ALA A 45 -33.38 -0.04 45.86
C ALA A 45 -31.96 -0.61 45.74
N GLY A 46 -31.23 0.02 44.81
CA GLY A 46 -29.76 0.01 44.82
C GLY A 46 -29.26 1.04 43.80
N ALA A 47 -29.11 2.29 44.29
CA ALA A 47 -28.39 3.31 43.52
C ALA A 47 -26.93 2.94 43.38
N ASP A 48 -26.48 2.64 42.16
CA ASP A 48 -25.07 2.70 41.84
C ASP A 48 -24.89 3.47 40.52
N GLN A 49 -24.25 4.61 40.68
CA GLN A 49 -23.88 5.48 39.54
C GLN A 49 -22.66 4.84 38.83
N GLY A 50 -22.98 3.96 37.92
CA GLY A 50 -22.01 3.45 36.95
C GLY A 50 -21.79 4.50 35.89
N LEU A 51 -20.66 5.17 35.95
CA LEU A 51 -20.07 5.98 34.88
C LEU A 51 -20.14 5.21 33.57
N GLY A 52 -20.96 5.68 32.65
CA GLY A 52 -20.95 5.25 31.27
C GLY A 52 -19.60 5.60 30.64
N THR A 53 -18.69 4.65 30.66
CA THR A 53 -17.55 4.67 29.73
C THR A 53 -18.15 4.53 28.35
N GLY A 54 -18.17 5.65 27.61
CA GLY A 54 -18.44 5.64 26.20
C GLY A 54 -17.52 4.62 25.54
N ALA A 55 -18.09 3.51 25.12
CA ALA A 55 -17.45 2.65 24.15
C ALA A 55 -17.31 3.50 22.87
N GLY A 56 -16.17 4.19 22.77
CA GLY A 56 -15.74 4.72 21.51
C GLY A 56 -15.69 3.54 20.56
N ASP A 57 -16.41 3.63 19.47
CA ASP A 57 -16.27 2.76 18.32
C ASP A 57 -14.78 2.66 17.96
N ALA A 58 -14.09 1.72 18.56
CA ALA A 58 -12.86 1.19 18.00
C ALA A 58 -13.28 0.52 16.69
N ARG A 59 -13.41 1.34 15.64
CA ARG A 59 -13.38 0.81 14.29
C ARG A 59 -12.14 -0.04 14.26
N SER A 60 -12.34 -1.34 14.23
CA SER A 60 -11.31 -2.33 14.05
C SER A 60 -10.59 -1.95 12.76
N ALA A 61 -9.49 -1.21 12.89
CA ALA A 61 -8.64 -0.90 11.76
C ALA A 61 -8.23 -2.25 11.19
N SER A 62 -8.58 -2.48 9.93
CA SER A 62 -8.13 -3.67 9.21
C SER A 62 -6.63 -3.82 9.43
N PRO A 63 -6.08 -5.03 9.66
CA PRO A 63 -4.64 -5.23 9.85
C PRO A 63 -3.76 -4.60 8.77
N ALA A 64 -4.35 -4.32 7.60
CA ALA A 64 -3.71 -3.61 6.49
C ALA A 64 -3.56 -2.09 6.71
N ALA A 65 -4.14 -1.53 7.77
CA ALA A 65 -4.14 -0.08 8.00
C ALA A 65 -2.98 0.40 8.89
N VAL A 66 -2.32 -0.48 9.64
CA VAL A 66 -1.21 -0.09 10.52
C VAL A 66 0.14 -0.18 9.79
N ALA A 67 1.04 0.78 10.05
CA ALA A 67 2.41 0.76 9.52
C ALA A 67 3.28 -0.23 10.30
N GLY A 68 3.16 -0.19 11.62
CA GLY A 68 3.94 -1.02 12.53
C GLY A 68 5.43 -0.70 12.49
N LYS A 69 6.26 -1.67 12.85
CA LYS A 69 7.71 -1.51 12.85
C LYS A 69 8.26 -1.65 11.43
N LEU A 70 8.76 -0.56 10.88
CA LEU A 70 9.38 -0.54 9.56
C LEU A 70 10.74 -1.26 9.58
N SER A 71 11.15 -1.81 8.47
CA SER A 71 12.48 -2.42 8.32
C SER A 71 13.00 -2.25 6.91
N VAL A 72 14.33 -2.34 6.76
CA VAL A 72 14.96 -2.40 5.45
C VAL A 72 15.14 -3.86 5.07
N THR A 73 14.62 -4.24 3.92
CA THR A 73 14.71 -5.58 3.36
C THR A 73 15.51 -5.53 2.07
N ALA A 74 16.35 -6.54 1.85
CA ALA A 74 17.09 -6.66 0.61
C ALA A 74 16.23 -7.34 -0.46
N ASP A 75 16.18 -6.73 -1.64
CA ASP A 75 15.59 -7.28 -2.86
C ASP A 75 16.72 -7.50 -3.89
N ASP A 76 16.65 -8.60 -4.63
CA ASP A 76 17.73 -9.00 -5.56
C ASP A 76 17.89 -8.03 -6.74
N GLU A 77 16.80 -7.35 -7.14
CA GLU A 77 16.80 -6.44 -8.28
C GLU A 77 16.85 -4.97 -7.85
N LEU A 78 16.20 -4.61 -6.76
CA LEU A 78 16.05 -3.23 -6.30
C LEU A 78 17.02 -2.85 -5.17
N GLY A 79 17.70 -3.83 -4.58
CA GLY A 79 18.60 -3.59 -3.45
C GLY A 79 17.82 -3.38 -2.14
N ALA A 80 18.27 -2.44 -1.32
CA ALA A 80 17.66 -2.16 -0.02
C ALA A 80 16.37 -1.35 -0.17
N LEU A 81 15.25 -1.86 0.33
CA LEU A 81 13.95 -1.18 0.29
C LEU A 81 13.25 -1.20 1.64
N VAL A 82 12.40 -0.22 1.89
CA VAL A 82 11.63 -0.10 3.13
C VAL A 82 10.37 -0.96 3.05
N THR A 83 10.13 -1.73 4.11
CA THR A 83 8.91 -2.52 4.29
C THR A 83 8.19 -2.13 5.57
N ASP A 84 6.87 -2.34 5.62
CA ASP A 84 6.08 -2.19 6.84
C ASP A 84 6.23 -3.39 7.80
N GLY A 85 5.56 -3.32 8.96
CA GLY A 85 5.60 -4.38 9.97
C GLY A 85 5.05 -5.74 9.53
N ALA A 86 4.37 -5.80 8.39
CA ALA A 86 3.92 -7.03 7.75
C ALA A 86 4.84 -7.49 6.60
N GLY A 87 5.95 -6.79 6.39
CA GLY A 87 6.92 -7.07 5.33
C GLY A 87 6.47 -6.61 3.94
N ARG A 88 5.45 -5.75 3.84
CA ARG A 88 4.98 -5.20 2.57
C ARG A 88 5.85 -4.03 2.15
N THR A 89 6.22 -3.99 0.89
CA THR A 89 7.03 -2.92 0.31
C THR A 89 6.29 -1.58 0.36
N LEU A 90 7.03 -0.53 0.74
CA LEU A 90 6.55 0.83 0.69
C LEU A 90 7.02 1.53 -0.58
N TYR A 91 6.17 2.40 -1.09
CA TYR A 91 6.37 3.10 -2.36
C TYR A 91 6.27 4.60 -2.19
N ARG A 92 6.98 5.33 -3.04
CA ARG A 92 6.80 6.77 -3.27
C ARG A 92 6.11 7.01 -4.61
N PHE A 93 5.51 8.18 -4.73
CA PHE A 93 4.88 8.65 -5.95
C PHE A 93 5.59 9.90 -6.45
N ASP A 94 6.12 9.87 -7.66
CA ASP A 94 6.97 10.96 -8.21
C ASP A 94 6.25 12.28 -8.46
N THR A 95 4.92 12.29 -8.41
CA THR A 95 4.16 13.55 -8.43
C THR A 95 4.01 14.19 -7.06
N ASP A 96 4.39 13.48 -6.01
CA ASP A 96 4.48 14.03 -4.65
C ASP A 96 5.75 14.87 -4.50
N THR A 97 5.88 15.57 -3.38
CA THR A 97 7.11 16.31 -3.03
C THR A 97 7.58 15.92 -1.63
N ALA A 98 8.92 15.97 -1.46
CA ALA A 98 9.54 15.70 -0.16
C ALA A 98 9.78 16.98 0.66
N LYS A 99 9.93 18.13 0.01
CA LYS A 99 10.30 19.40 0.67
C LYS A 99 9.60 20.59 0.03
N PRO A 100 8.50 21.11 0.63
CA PRO A 100 7.79 20.52 1.76
C PRO A 100 7.11 19.20 1.37
N PRO A 101 6.86 18.27 2.33
CA PRO A 101 6.12 17.06 2.05
C PRO A 101 4.70 17.36 1.57
N GLU A 102 4.31 16.81 0.43
CA GLU A 102 2.94 16.91 -0.12
C GLU A 102 2.52 15.62 -0.77
N ALA A 103 1.32 15.13 -0.41
CA ALA A 103 0.71 13.94 -0.97
C ALA A 103 -0.36 14.30 -2.00
N THR A 104 -0.13 13.96 -3.26
CA THR A 104 -1.01 14.29 -4.40
C THR A 104 -1.94 13.14 -4.79
N CYS A 105 -1.63 11.90 -4.39
CA CYS A 105 -2.46 10.73 -4.64
C CYS A 105 -3.75 10.77 -3.82
N LYS A 106 -4.91 11.03 -4.46
CA LYS A 106 -6.24 11.20 -3.84
C LYS A 106 -7.27 10.32 -4.53
N ALA A 107 -8.42 10.13 -3.89
CA ALA A 107 -9.57 9.40 -4.44
C ALA A 107 -9.21 8.01 -5.00
N GLU A 108 -9.45 7.73 -6.26
CA GLU A 108 -9.17 6.43 -6.89
C GLU A 108 -7.69 6.04 -6.83
N CYS A 109 -6.79 7.03 -6.89
CA CYS A 109 -5.37 6.79 -6.70
C CYS A 109 -5.11 6.18 -5.32
N ALA A 110 -5.66 6.77 -4.25
CA ALA A 110 -5.50 6.28 -2.88
C ALA A 110 -6.20 4.92 -2.63
N THR A 111 -7.13 4.52 -3.48
CA THR A 111 -7.71 3.18 -3.45
C THR A 111 -6.72 2.12 -3.96
N ALA A 112 -6.04 2.41 -5.06
CA ALA A 112 -5.03 1.51 -5.62
C ALA A 112 -3.69 1.57 -4.85
N TRP A 113 -3.40 2.74 -4.27
CA TRP A 113 -2.20 3.04 -3.52
C TRP A 113 -2.55 3.59 -2.13
N PRO A 114 -2.93 2.72 -1.19
CA PRO A 114 -3.31 3.14 0.15
C PRO A 114 -2.17 3.90 0.85
N PRO A 115 -2.43 5.10 1.39
CA PRO A 115 -1.43 5.82 2.18
C PRO A 115 -1.11 5.05 3.46
N VAL A 116 0.16 5.06 3.85
CA VAL A 116 0.62 4.44 5.09
C VAL A 116 0.36 5.41 6.24
N PRO A 117 -0.36 5.00 7.32
CA PRO A 117 -0.58 5.86 8.48
C PRO A 117 0.74 6.19 9.19
N ALA A 118 0.86 7.42 9.71
CA ALA A 118 2.04 7.82 10.49
C ALA A 118 1.96 7.41 11.96
N ALA A 119 0.75 7.27 12.52
CA ALA A 119 0.51 7.22 13.96
C ALA A 119 1.17 6.04 14.69
N ASP A 120 1.43 4.93 14.00
CA ASP A 120 1.98 3.70 14.55
C ASP A 120 3.26 3.25 13.84
N ALA A 121 3.83 4.11 13.01
CA ALA A 121 5.10 3.86 12.33
C ALA A 121 6.25 3.97 13.33
N LEU A 122 7.05 2.92 13.43
CA LEU A 122 8.23 2.85 14.29
C LEU A 122 9.45 2.49 13.42
N ALA A 123 10.58 3.13 13.67
CA ALA A 123 11.84 2.74 13.05
C ALA A 123 12.26 1.34 13.54
N GLY A 124 12.63 0.50 12.60
CA GLY A 124 13.16 -0.83 12.84
C GLY A 124 14.54 -1.01 12.25
N GLU A 125 14.90 -2.24 11.93
CA GLU A 125 16.24 -2.56 11.44
C GLU A 125 16.53 -1.83 10.12
N GLY A 126 17.64 -1.09 10.09
CA GLY A 126 18.12 -0.35 8.92
C GLY A 126 17.34 0.94 8.59
N VAL A 127 16.30 1.29 9.36
CA VAL A 127 15.53 2.52 9.18
C VAL A 127 16.01 3.58 10.16
N ASP A 128 16.41 4.74 9.65
CA ASP A 128 16.77 5.90 10.48
C ASP A 128 15.49 6.62 10.94
N GLU A 129 15.32 6.75 12.27
CA GLU A 129 14.16 7.41 12.87
C GLU A 129 14.07 8.88 12.50
N ASP A 130 15.20 9.56 12.29
CA ASP A 130 15.25 10.97 11.90
C ASP A 130 14.71 11.22 10.47
N LEU A 131 14.62 10.18 9.66
CA LEU A 131 14.03 10.24 8.31
C LEU A 131 12.53 9.98 8.31
N LEU A 132 11.97 9.49 9.42
CA LEU A 132 10.53 9.29 9.54
C LEU A 132 9.84 10.60 9.92
N GLY A 133 8.76 10.89 9.22
CA GLY A 133 7.95 12.08 9.46
C GLY A 133 6.50 11.86 9.05
N GLU A 134 5.74 12.94 9.01
CA GLU A 134 4.33 12.89 8.62
C GLU A 134 3.96 14.03 7.68
N VAL A 135 2.98 13.76 6.81
CA VAL A 135 2.29 14.77 6.02
C VAL A 135 0.80 14.71 6.30
N ILE A 136 0.18 15.89 6.45
CA ILE A 136 -1.28 16.00 6.62
C ILE A 136 -1.90 16.02 5.22
N ARG A 137 -2.71 15.02 4.93
CA ARG A 137 -3.45 14.90 3.67
C ARG A 137 -4.65 15.87 3.64
N ALA A 138 -5.21 16.08 2.45
CA ALA A 138 -6.36 16.96 2.26
C ALA A 138 -7.63 16.51 3.02
N ASP A 139 -7.73 15.22 3.37
CA ASP A 139 -8.79 14.64 4.18
C ASP A 139 -8.54 14.73 5.69
N GLY A 140 -7.43 15.38 6.10
CA GLY A 140 -7.01 15.55 7.49
C GLY A 140 -6.29 14.35 8.09
N THR A 141 -6.13 13.24 7.36
CA THR A 141 -5.38 12.08 7.84
C THR A 141 -3.88 12.34 7.80
N LYS A 142 -3.13 11.69 8.71
CA LYS A 142 -1.68 11.77 8.80
C LYS A 142 -1.07 10.57 8.10
N GLN A 143 -0.27 10.85 7.08
CA GLN A 143 0.45 9.85 6.30
C GLN A 143 1.94 9.87 6.66
N LEU A 144 2.54 8.69 6.78
CA LEU A 144 3.97 8.50 6.97
C LEU A 144 4.76 9.12 5.81
N THR A 145 5.90 9.74 6.15
CA THR A 145 6.93 10.09 5.18
C THR A 145 8.25 9.42 5.54
N VAL A 146 9.04 9.07 4.53
CA VAL A 146 10.42 8.59 4.66
C VAL A 146 11.31 9.53 3.86
N GLY A 147 12.29 10.17 4.52
CA GLY A 147 13.11 11.22 3.90
C GLY A 147 12.29 12.40 3.36
N GLY A 148 11.08 12.60 3.92
CA GLY A 148 10.11 13.59 3.47
C GLY A 148 9.13 13.11 2.39
N TRP A 149 9.40 12.00 1.71
CA TRP A 149 8.51 11.43 0.69
C TRP A 149 7.32 10.71 1.31
N PRO A 150 6.07 11.02 0.91
CA PRO A 150 4.88 10.30 1.36
C PRO A 150 4.95 8.82 0.98
N ALA A 151 4.66 7.94 1.94
CA ALA A 151 4.75 6.50 1.78
C ALA A 151 3.37 5.87 1.49
N TYR A 152 3.35 4.93 0.55
CA TYR A 152 2.16 4.21 0.10
C TYR A 152 2.40 2.71 0.07
N ARG A 153 1.31 1.94 0.07
CA ARG A 153 1.30 0.51 -0.30
C ARG A 153 0.79 0.33 -1.71
N CYS A 154 1.10 -0.81 -2.31
CA CYS A 154 0.48 -1.24 -3.57
C CYS A 154 -0.56 -2.32 -3.27
N THR A 155 -1.81 -2.15 -3.73
CA THR A 155 -2.86 -3.18 -3.53
C THR A 155 -2.60 -4.47 -4.30
N ARG A 156 -1.68 -4.46 -5.26
CA ARG A 156 -1.24 -5.65 -5.99
C ARG A 156 -0.22 -6.49 -5.23
N ASP A 157 0.38 -5.93 -4.18
CA ASP A 157 1.26 -6.68 -3.30
C ASP A 157 0.42 -7.51 -2.34
N SER A 158 0.43 -8.81 -2.53
CA SER A 158 -0.36 -9.78 -1.78
C SER A 158 0.43 -10.45 -0.66
N ALA A 159 1.75 -10.52 -0.79
CA ALA A 159 2.66 -11.13 0.14
C ALA A 159 3.78 -10.18 0.58
N ALA A 160 4.49 -10.55 1.64
CA ALA A 160 5.72 -9.90 2.04
C ALA A 160 6.79 -10.07 0.95
N GLY A 161 7.53 -9.00 0.66
CA GLY A 161 8.55 -8.97 -0.37
C GLY A 161 8.03 -8.79 -1.81
N ASP A 162 6.71 -8.71 -2.02
CA ASP A 162 6.18 -8.34 -3.34
C ASP A 162 6.60 -6.91 -3.70
N VAL A 163 6.99 -6.71 -4.96
CA VAL A 163 7.39 -5.41 -5.54
C VAL A 163 6.60 -5.06 -6.80
N ASN A 164 5.32 -5.49 -6.88
CA ASN A 164 4.45 -5.29 -8.05
C ASN A 164 4.12 -3.82 -8.33
N GLY A 165 4.51 -2.93 -7.43
CA GLY A 165 4.38 -1.49 -7.56
C GLY A 165 5.52 -0.82 -8.31
N GLN A 166 6.67 -1.48 -8.45
CA GLN A 166 7.86 -0.90 -9.05
C GLN A 166 7.63 -0.49 -10.51
N GLY A 167 7.98 0.75 -10.86
CA GLY A 167 7.94 1.29 -12.20
C GLY A 167 6.54 1.51 -12.78
N VAL A 168 5.48 1.35 -11.99
CA VAL A 168 4.09 1.48 -12.47
C VAL A 168 3.84 2.88 -13.01
N ASN A 169 3.41 2.96 -14.26
CA ASN A 169 3.17 4.19 -15.01
C ASN A 169 4.40 5.14 -15.07
N GLY A 170 5.61 4.62 -14.79
CA GLY A 170 6.83 5.41 -14.71
C GLY A 170 6.80 6.48 -13.59
N ARG A 171 6.03 6.25 -12.52
CA ARG A 171 5.83 7.24 -11.43
C ARG A 171 5.82 6.63 -10.03
N TRP A 172 5.71 5.32 -9.92
CA TRP A 172 5.67 4.62 -8.65
C TRP A 172 6.93 3.81 -8.46
N PHE A 173 7.65 4.04 -7.39
CA PHE A 173 8.91 3.38 -7.11
C PHE A 173 8.98 2.94 -5.66
N ALA A 174 9.56 1.78 -5.41
CA ALA A 174 9.82 1.33 -4.05
C ALA A 174 10.75 2.33 -3.34
N LEU A 175 10.49 2.56 -2.06
CA LEU A 175 11.27 3.47 -1.21
C LEU A 175 12.56 2.79 -0.73
N ALA A 176 13.69 3.42 -0.96
CA ALA A 176 14.93 3.14 -0.25
C ALA A 176 14.90 3.74 1.17
N ALA A 177 15.83 3.33 2.02
CA ALA A 177 15.88 3.73 3.44
C ALA A 177 16.01 5.25 3.65
N ASP A 178 16.61 5.95 2.72
CA ASP A 178 16.79 7.42 2.72
C ASP A 178 15.62 8.19 2.08
N GLY A 179 14.59 7.49 1.59
CA GLY A 179 13.43 8.06 0.90
C GLY A 179 13.64 8.25 -0.60
N THR A 180 14.80 7.88 -1.16
CA THR A 180 15.01 7.86 -2.61
C THR A 180 14.33 6.65 -3.26
N GLU A 181 14.41 6.53 -4.58
CA GLU A 181 13.94 5.35 -5.29
C GLU A 181 14.88 4.17 -5.06
N ALA A 182 14.33 3.04 -4.64
CA ALA A 182 15.11 1.81 -4.57
C ALA A 182 15.55 1.38 -5.98
N GLY A 183 16.75 0.81 -6.06
CA GLY A 183 17.34 0.37 -7.33
C GLY A 183 18.20 1.42 -8.04
N THR A 184 18.23 2.67 -7.54
CA THR A 184 19.13 3.72 -8.08
C THR A 184 20.56 3.59 -7.55
N ASP A 185 20.70 3.02 -6.33
CA ASP A 185 22.01 2.80 -5.68
C ASP A 185 22.57 1.39 -5.96
N ARG A 186 22.64 1.00 -7.24
CA ARG A 186 23.44 -0.19 -7.57
C ARG A 186 24.92 0.19 -7.47
N PRO A 187 25.70 -0.38 -6.53
CA PRO A 187 27.14 -0.23 -6.56
C PRO A 187 27.65 -0.87 -7.86
N GLY A 188 28.00 -0.05 -8.84
CA GLY A 188 28.55 -0.49 -10.11
C GLY A 188 28.13 0.29 -11.35
N LEU A 189 27.08 1.08 -11.30
CA LEU A 189 26.63 1.89 -12.44
C LEU A 189 26.29 3.32 -11.99
N ALA A 190 27.31 4.09 -11.58
CA ALA A 190 27.16 5.54 -11.48
C ALA A 190 27.27 6.12 -12.89
N THR A 191 26.14 6.53 -13.47
CA THR A 191 26.17 7.41 -14.63
C THR A 191 26.58 8.79 -14.15
N ARG A 192 27.83 9.14 -14.31
CA ARG A 192 28.29 10.52 -14.13
C ARG A 192 27.93 11.26 -15.41
N GLU A 193 26.97 12.16 -15.34
CA GLU A 193 26.78 13.14 -16.41
C GLU A 193 28.04 14.03 -16.46
N ASP A 194 28.91 13.79 -17.45
CA ASP A 194 29.99 14.72 -17.80
C ASP A 194 29.34 15.93 -18.49
N PRO A 195 29.70 17.17 -18.13
CA PRO A 195 29.14 18.37 -18.74
C PRO A 195 29.44 18.53 -20.24
N ARG A 196 30.07 17.57 -20.85
CA ARG A 196 30.25 17.51 -22.32
C ARG A 196 29.12 16.71 -22.97
N PRO A 197 28.31 17.32 -23.81
CA PRO A 197 27.21 16.63 -24.48
C PRO A 197 27.77 15.50 -25.38
N GLY A 198 27.49 14.24 -25.03
CA GLY A 198 27.69 13.09 -25.87
C GLY A 198 28.62 11.99 -25.39
N GLU A 199 29.24 12.10 -24.22
CA GLU A 199 30.13 11.04 -23.70
C GLU A 199 29.60 10.44 -22.39
N ILE A 200 29.18 9.18 -22.45
CA ILE A 200 28.78 8.41 -21.27
C ILE A 200 30.01 7.63 -20.78
N VAL A 201 30.56 8.04 -19.65
CA VAL A 201 31.66 7.28 -19.00
C VAL A 201 31.04 6.34 -17.96
N VAL A 202 31.10 5.04 -18.22
CA VAL A 202 30.73 4.00 -17.26
C VAL A 202 31.97 3.58 -16.49
N THR A 203 32.07 3.97 -15.22
CA THR A 203 33.14 3.47 -14.34
C THR A 203 32.62 2.31 -13.51
N ALA A 204 33.10 1.11 -13.78
CA ALA A 204 32.91 -0.02 -12.88
C ALA A 204 33.90 0.13 -11.70
N THR A 205 33.38 0.22 -10.47
CA THR A 205 34.19 0.16 -9.26
C THR A 205 34.35 -1.31 -8.87
N ALA A 206 35.58 -1.79 -8.80
CA ALA A 206 35.96 -3.13 -8.37
C ALA A 206 35.90 -3.25 -6.83
#